data_1034f73adc3318a0b9d115e76f5c4523
#
_entry.id   1034f73adc3318a0b9d115e76f5c4523
#
_cell.length_a   1.000
_cell.length_b   1.000
_cell.length_c   1.000
_cell.angle_alpha   90.00
_cell.angle_beta   90.00
_cell.angle_gamma   90.00
#
_symmetry.space_group_name_H-M   'P 1'
#
loop_
_entity.id
_entity.type
_entity.pdbx_description
1 polymer ?
#
loop_
_entity_poly.entity_id
_entity_poly.type
_entity_poly.pdbx_seq_one_letter_code
_entity_poly.pdbx_strand_id
1 'polypeptide(L)'
;MTQFDFEKLVDAEYLLQNRSNDKVVVIDARGSMLEEGSLMYDKAVVVDWTDISLLGEFGGEELGKLLSKENYLQIFTKLGINDDSEVLVYGFTMPEQGFGDEVRVLYTFRYAGLNNVKFIDGGFKQVEKLGFNKNYEPSFDRIDVSDVVRNEATQNDKAIFTDELLSKVGSEGVQVIDTRLEVEYNGRVIYGENKAGHIPGAISLPFNTLVDNNGFLKSREELEKYVTEKGLDKNKLQITDCTTGVRASYVAVILEELGFKVRNYEPSFARYANVGEVE
;
A
#
# COMPACT_ATOMS: atom_id res chain seq x y z
N MET A 1 21.94 13.04 -10.75
CA MET A 1 20.67 12.77 -10.06
C MET A 1 19.74 12.16 -11.08
N THR A 2 19.39 10.90 -10.93
CA THR A 2 18.33 10.26 -11.70
C THR A 2 17.05 10.99 -11.37
N GLN A 3 16.42 11.61 -12.35
CA GLN A 3 15.12 12.24 -12.18
C GLN A 3 14.10 11.10 -12.27
N PHE A 4 13.53 10.71 -11.13
CA PHE A 4 12.46 9.71 -11.11
C PHE A 4 11.19 10.29 -11.74
N ASP A 5 10.45 9.47 -12.45
CA ASP A 5 9.17 9.85 -13.06
C ASP A 5 8.08 10.14 -12.01
N PHE A 6 8.29 9.66 -10.78
CA PHE A 6 7.38 9.78 -9.65
C PHE A 6 8.09 10.34 -8.42
N GLU A 7 7.42 11.20 -7.68
CA GLU A 7 7.98 11.85 -6.49
C GLU A 7 8.27 10.85 -5.36
N LYS A 8 7.43 9.81 -5.24
CA LYS A 8 7.49 8.83 -4.14
C LYS A 8 8.29 7.58 -4.48
N LEU A 9 8.95 7.54 -5.64
CA LEU A 9 9.72 6.41 -6.11
C LEU A 9 11.22 6.71 -6.09
N VAL A 10 12.02 5.75 -5.64
CA VAL A 10 13.49 5.76 -5.74
C VAL A 10 14.00 4.39 -6.15
N ASP A 11 15.22 4.32 -6.68
CA ASP A 11 15.90 3.06 -6.94
C ASP A 11 16.73 2.58 -5.73
N ALA A 12 17.24 1.35 -5.80
CA ALA A 12 18.09 0.80 -4.75
C ALA A 12 19.45 1.53 -4.64
N GLU A 13 19.93 2.16 -5.72
CA GLU A 13 21.15 2.96 -5.70
C GLU A 13 20.99 4.21 -4.83
N TYR A 14 19.80 4.81 -4.81
CA TYR A 14 19.48 5.90 -3.89
C TYR A 14 19.64 5.48 -2.44
N LEU A 15 19.18 4.26 -2.06
CA LEU A 15 19.40 3.70 -0.73
C LEU A 15 20.89 3.56 -0.43
N LEU A 16 21.68 3.04 -1.39
CA LEU A 16 23.13 2.89 -1.23
C LEU A 16 23.83 4.22 -0.98
N GLN A 17 23.52 5.25 -1.75
CA GLN A 17 24.10 6.59 -1.62
C GLN A 17 23.77 7.24 -0.28
N ASN A 18 22.61 6.90 0.31
CA ASN A 18 22.16 7.44 1.59
C ASN A 18 22.42 6.50 2.79
N ARG A 19 23.15 5.38 2.59
CA ARG A 19 23.40 4.38 3.63
C ARG A 19 24.04 4.93 4.91
N SER A 20 24.86 5.97 4.82
CA SER A 20 25.55 6.59 5.95
C SER A 20 24.82 7.81 6.51
N ASN A 21 23.64 8.13 6.00
CA ASN A 21 22.83 9.23 6.48
C ASN A 21 21.95 8.78 7.66
N ASP A 22 22.26 9.24 8.86
CA ASP A 22 21.56 8.87 10.10
C ASP A 22 20.08 9.35 10.14
N LYS A 23 19.68 10.22 9.20
CA LYS A 23 18.28 10.65 9.05
C LYS A 23 17.45 9.70 8.19
N VAL A 24 18.08 8.75 7.50
CA VAL A 24 17.39 7.76 6.68
C VAL A 24 16.98 6.56 7.53
N VAL A 25 15.69 6.32 7.61
CA VAL A 25 15.10 5.13 8.22
C VAL A 25 14.64 4.20 7.10
N VAL A 26 15.07 2.93 7.17
CA VAL A 26 14.72 1.93 6.16
C VAL A 26 13.72 0.95 6.75
N ILE A 27 12.62 0.72 6.03
CA ILE A 27 11.57 -0.20 6.43
C ILE A 27 11.49 -1.35 5.44
N ASP A 28 11.49 -2.57 5.98
CA ASP A 28 11.15 -3.79 5.27
C ASP A 28 9.65 -4.09 5.49
N ALA A 29 8.84 -3.85 4.48
CA ALA A 29 7.40 -4.03 4.55
C ALA A 29 6.93 -5.46 4.23
N ARG A 30 7.85 -6.43 4.09
CA ARG A 30 7.50 -7.84 3.88
C ARG A 30 6.82 -8.47 5.11
N GLY A 31 6.97 -7.84 6.26
CA GLY A 31 6.18 -8.06 7.46
C GLY A 31 6.12 -9.53 7.92
N SER A 32 4.91 -10.00 8.17
CA SER A 32 4.65 -11.37 8.62
C SER A 32 4.92 -12.46 7.58
N MET A 33 5.19 -12.09 6.32
CA MET A 33 5.61 -13.04 5.28
C MET A 33 7.11 -13.37 5.32
N LEU A 34 7.89 -12.64 6.15
CA LEU A 34 9.30 -12.97 6.40
C LEU A 34 9.42 -14.14 7.38
N GLU A 35 10.12 -15.17 6.95
CA GLU A 35 10.51 -16.28 7.83
C GLU A 35 11.84 -15.94 8.53
N GLU A 36 12.02 -16.43 9.76
CA GLU A 36 13.29 -16.33 10.47
C GLU A 36 14.45 -16.87 9.62
N GLY A 37 15.54 -16.13 9.55
CA GLY A 37 16.70 -16.45 8.71
C GLY A 37 16.60 -15.97 7.26
N SER A 38 15.45 -15.41 6.81
CA SER A 38 15.35 -14.76 5.50
C SER A 38 16.33 -13.59 5.40
N LEU A 39 16.89 -13.33 4.21
CA LEU A 39 17.73 -12.15 4.01
C LEU A 39 16.89 -10.87 4.07
N MET A 40 17.46 -9.87 4.74
CA MET A 40 16.94 -8.50 4.78
C MET A 40 18.08 -7.49 4.70
N TYR A 41 17.78 -6.23 4.38
CA TYR A 41 18.77 -5.15 4.45
C TYR A 41 19.20 -4.93 5.91
N ASP A 42 20.50 -4.85 6.17
CA ASP A 42 21.07 -4.92 7.51
C ASP A 42 20.66 -3.77 8.46
N LYS A 43 20.22 -2.64 7.92
CA LYS A 43 19.72 -1.47 8.67
C LYS A 43 18.19 -1.32 8.65
N ALA A 44 17.46 -2.23 8.03
CA ALA A 44 16.01 -2.13 7.97
C ALA A 44 15.35 -2.61 9.28
N VAL A 45 14.18 -2.01 9.56
CA VAL A 45 13.23 -2.50 10.56
C VAL A 45 12.04 -3.11 9.84
N VAL A 46 11.62 -4.30 10.25
CA VAL A 46 10.47 -4.99 9.67
C VAL A 46 9.17 -4.43 10.23
N VAL A 47 8.27 -4.03 9.35
CA VAL A 47 6.93 -3.54 9.68
C VAL A 47 5.91 -4.30 8.84
N ASP A 48 4.94 -4.93 9.49
CA ASP A 48 3.76 -5.48 8.80
C ASP A 48 2.67 -4.40 8.69
N TRP A 49 1.89 -4.41 7.60
CA TRP A 49 0.77 -3.48 7.48
C TRP A 49 -0.24 -3.60 8.63
N THR A 50 -0.35 -4.78 9.24
CA THR A 50 -1.19 -5.02 10.42
C THR A 50 -0.63 -4.38 11.69
N ASP A 51 0.69 -4.14 11.77
CA ASP A 51 1.30 -3.42 12.90
C ASP A 51 0.84 -1.96 12.95
N ILE A 52 0.46 -1.40 11.79
CA ILE A 52 0.12 0.01 11.60
C ILE A 52 -1.35 0.25 11.21
N SER A 53 -2.22 -0.71 11.46
CA SER A 53 -3.67 -0.63 11.13
C SER A 53 -4.51 -1.15 12.30
N LEU A 54 -5.82 -0.85 12.27
CA LEU A 54 -6.77 -1.55 13.14
C LEU A 54 -6.82 -3.04 12.78
N LEU A 55 -6.96 -3.86 13.79
CA LEU A 55 -7.20 -5.29 13.64
C LEU A 55 -8.71 -5.55 13.74
N GLY A 56 -9.20 -6.50 12.97
CA GLY A 56 -10.59 -6.88 12.93
C GLY A 56 -10.78 -8.24 12.28
N GLU A 57 -12.01 -8.71 12.24
CA GLU A 57 -12.36 -9.94 11.54
C GLU A 57 -12.32 -9.72 10.02
N PHE A 58 -11.96 -10.77 9.27
CA PHE A 58 -12.00 -10.74 7.81
C PHE A 58 -13.42 -10.43 7.31
N GLY A 59 -13.56 -9.43 6.45
CA GLY A 59 -14.86 -8.92 6.01
C GLY A 59 -15.60 -8.06 7.04
N GLY A 60 -14.97 -7.73 8.16
CA GLY A 60 -15.43 -6.73 9.13
C GLY A 60 -15.15 -5.30 8.65
N GLU A 61 -15.77 -4.32 9.30
CA GLU A 61 -15.59 -2.90 8.99
C GLU A 61 -14.24 -2.35 9.46
N GLU A 62 -13.62 -2.96 10.47
CA GLU A 62 -12.45 -2.41 11.15
C GLU A 62 -11.11 -2.88 10.59
N LEU A 63 -11.08 -4.08 9.98
CA LEU A 63 -9.82 -4.64 9.48
C LEU A 63 -9.18 -3.70 8.45
N GLY A 64 -7.95 -3.30 8.75
CA GLY A 64 -7.14 -2.47 7.85
C GLY A 64 -7.39 -0.96 7.96
N LYS A 65 -8.36 -0.49 8.74
CA LYS A 65 -8.56 0.95 8.94
C LYS A 65 -7.32 1.63 9.51
N LEU A 66 -7.14 2.89 9.15
CA LEU A 66 -6.05 3.72 9.66
C LEU A 66 -6.24 4.02 11.15
N LEU A 67 -5.14 4.08 11.87
CA LEU A 67 -5.09 4.48 13.26
C LEU A 67 -5.18 6.00 13.42
N SER A 68 -5.42 6.46 14.65
CA SER A 68 -5.31 7.88 14.98
C SER A 68 -3.88 8.41 14.75
N LYS A 69 -3.76 9.72 14.52
CA LYS A 69 -2.45 10.35 14.34
C LYS A 69 -1.56 10.22 15.57
N GLU A 70 -2.15 10.23 16.76
CA GLU A 70 -1.45 10.03 18.03
C GLU A 70 -0.83 8.63 18.11
N ASN A 71 -1.50 7.60 17.61
CA ASN A 71 -0.93 6.26 17.52
C ASN A 71 0.27 6.23 16.55
N TYR A 72 0.18 6.90 15.41
CA TYR A 72 1.31 6.96 14.48
C TYR A 72 2.51 7.70 15.07
N LEU A 73 2.33 8.74 15.87
CA LEU A 73 3.44 9.39 16.56
C LEU A 73 4.17 8.45 17.53
N GLN A 74 3.42 7.58 18.24
CA GLN A 74 4.02 6.53 19.07
C GLN A 74 4.80 5.53 18.23
N ILE A 75 4.24 5.06 17.12
CA ILE A 75 4.89 4.15 16.17
C ILE A 75 6.15 4.79 15.58
N PHE A 76 6.10 6.05 15.16
CA PHE A 76 7.27 6.78 14.63
C PHE A 76 8.38 6.88 15.67
N THR A 77 8.05 7.14 16.93
CA THR A 77 9.03 7.15 18.02
C THR A 77 9.74 5.80 18.15
N LYS A 78 9.00 4.69 18.07
CA LYS A 78 9.57 3.34 18.12
C LYS A 78 10.45 3.01 16.92
N LEU A 79 10.14 3.57 15.76
CA LEU A 79 10.92 3.43 14.52
C LEU A 79 12.12 4.40 14.45
N GLY A 80 12.27 5.31 15.43
CA GLY A 80 13.28 6.36 15.38
C GLY A 80 13.01 7.44 14.33
N ILE A 81 11.76 7.56 13.86
CA ILE A 81 11.34 8.56 12.89
C ILE A 81 11.02 9.87 13.59
N ASN A 82 11.52 10.97 13.07
CA ASN A 82 11.24 12.34 13.50
C ASN A 82 11.00 13.25 12.27
N ASP A 83 10.73 14.54 12.51
CA ASP A 83 10.38 15.50 11.45
C ASP A 83 11.47 15.68 10.37
N ASP A 84 12.73 15.39 10.70
CA ASP A 84 13.86 15.47 9.78
C ASP A 84 14.16 14.15 9.04
N SER A 85 13.45 13.07 9.37
CA SER A 85 13.72 11.75 8.80
C SER A 85 13.23 11.65 7.36
N GLU A 86 14.00 10.90 6.56
CA GLU A 86 13.56 10.36 5.29
C GLU A 86 13.33 8.86 5.46
N VAL A 87 12.15 8.38 5.07
CA VAL A 87 11.80 6.97 5.19
C VAL A 87 11.84 6.31 3.81
N LEU A 88 12.60 5.24 3.69
CA LEU A 88 12.69 4.41 2.49
C LEU A 88 12.05 3.05 2.78
N VAL A 89 11.07 2.67 2.00
CA VAL A 89 10.31 1.44 2.21
C VAL A 89 10.51 0.50 1.03
N TYR A 90 10.77 -0.77 1.30
CA TYR A 90 10.75 -1.81 0.27
C TYR A 90 9.86 -2.98 0.70
N GLY A 91 9.30 -3.67 -0.27
CA GLY A 91 8.50 -4.88 -0.07
C GLY A 91 9.03 -6.04 -0.89
N PHE A 92 8.23 -7.05 -1.09
CA PHE A 92 8.51 -8.11 -2.06
C PHE A 92 8.49 -7.55 -3.48
N THR A 93 9.26 -8.19 -4.36
CA THR A 93 9.25 -7.84 -5.78
C THR A 93 7.97 -8.33 -6.45
N MET A 94 7.20 -7.41 -7.03
CA MET A 94 6.07 -7.75 -7.90
C MET A 94 6.55 -8.17 -9.30
N PRO A 95 5.76 -8.91 -10.07
CA PRO A 95 4.48 -9.53 -9.70
C PRO A 95 4.61 -10.90 -9.01
N GLU A 96 5.84 -11.34 -8.71
CA GLU A 96 6.11 -12.73 -8.27
C GLU A 96 5.55 -13.01 -6.88
N GLN A 97 5.75 -12.11 -5.92
CA GLN A 97 5.39 -12.30 -4.51
C GLN A 97 4.78 -11.06 -3.84
N GLY A 98 5.00 -9.86 -4.39
CA GLY A 98 4.59 -8.60 -3.77
C GLY A 98 3.11 -8.29 -3.97
N PHE A 99 2.52 -7.64 -2.97
CA PHE A 99 1.16 -7.10 -2.99
C PHE A 99 1.13 -5.57 -2.89
N GLY A 100 2.29 -4.89 -2.89
CA GLY A 100 2.41 -3.46 -2.69
C GLY A 100 2.40 -3.04 -1.22
N ASP A 101 2.87 -3.94 -0.33
CA ASP A 101 2.93 -3.69 1.12
C ASP A 101 3.78 -2.48 1.46
N GLU A 102 4.86 -2.24 0.70
CA GLU A 102 5.73 -1.07 0.81
C GLU A 102 4.96 0.24 0.57
N VAL A 103 4.06 0.25 -0.39
CA VAL A 103 3.24 1.43 -0.68
C VAL A 103 2.07 1.53 0.31
N ARG A 104 1.59 0.42 0.89
CA ARG A 104 0.64 0.46 2.00
C ARG A 104 1.26 1.16 3.21
N VAL A 105 2.51 0.86 3.56
CA VAL A 105 3.25 1.56 4.63
C VAL A 105 3.40 3.04 4.29
N LEU A 106 3.85 3.36 3.07
CA LEU A 106 3.99 4.73 2.58
C LEU A 106 2.65 5.50 2.66
N TYR A 107 1.56 4.92 2.16
CA TYR A 107 0.21 5.50 2.21
C TYR A 107 -0.20 5.84 3.64
N THR A 108 -0.01 4.88 4.56
CA THR A 108 -0.33 5.02 5.97
C THR A 108 0.48 6.13 6.64
N PHE A 109 1.78 6.20 6.37
CA PHE A 109 2.66 7.23 6.95
C PHE A 109 2.39 8.63 6.39
N ARG A 110 2.05 8.73 5.10
CA ARG A 110 1.60 10.00 4.50
C ARG A 110 0.29 10.49 5.14
N TYR A 111 -0.64 9.59 5.41
CA TYR A 111 -1.84 9.93 6.17
C TYR A 111 -1.50 10.51 7.55
N ALA A 112 -0.54 9.91 8.24
CA ALA A 112 -0.09 10.38 9.55
C ALA A 112 0.63 11.75 9.52
N GLY A 113 0.93 12.28 8.32
CA GLY A 113 1.58 13.58 8.12
C GLY A 113 3.07 13.50 7.75
N LEU A 114 3.64 12.29 7.62
CA LEU A 114 5.02 12.11 7.18
C LEU A 114 5.10 12.25 5.65
N ASN A 115 5.63 13.39 5.18
CA ASN A 115 5.68 13.67 3.74
C ASN A 115 6.92 13.09 3.04
N ASN A 116 8.03 12.95 3.78
CA ASN A 116 9.30 12.45 3.23
C ASN A 116 9.41 10.93 3.37
N VAL A 117 8.49 10.22 2.73
CA VAL A 117 8.48 8.76 2.64
C VAL A 117 8.42 8.34 1.17
N LYS A 118 9.29 7.41 0.79
CA LYS A 118 9.44 6.90 -0.58
C LYS A 118 9.52 5.39 -0.57
N PHE A 119 9.13 4.75 -1.67
CA PHE A 119 9.32 3.31 -1.85
C PHE A 119 10.41 3.02 -2.89
N ILE A 120 11.07 1.86 -2.71
CA ILE A 120 12.17 1.43 -3.57
C ILE A 120 11.63 0.58 -4.69
N ASP A 121 11.87 1.03 -5.93
CA ASP A 121 11.45 0.36 -7.15
C ASP A 121 12.11 -1.02 -7.31
N GLY A 122 11.32 -1.99 -7.75
CA GLY A 122 11.78 -3.37 -7.93
C GLY A 122 11.91 -4.18 -6.63
N GLY A 123 11.55 -3.59 -5.47
CA GLY A 123 11.45 -4.27 -4.18
C GLY A 123 12.74 -4.90 -3.67
N PHE A 124 12.61 -5.90 -2.79
CA PHE A 124 13.75 -6.53 -2.12
C PHE A 124 14.79 -7.11 -3.08
N LYS A 125 14.40 -7.65 -4.22
CA LYS A 125 15.33 -8.21 -5.21
C LYS A 125 16.37 -7.19 -5.70
N GLN A 126 16.06 -5.90 -5.69
CA GLN A 126 17.02 -4.86 -6.02
C GLN A 126 17.85 -4.44 -4.80
N VAL A 127 17.24 -4.39 -3.63
CA VAL A 127 17.93 -4.09 -2.35
C VAL A 127 18.95 -5.17 -2.02
N GLU A 128 18.61 -6.45 -2.21
CA GLU A 128 19.51 -7.59 -1.98
C GLU A 128 20.82 -7.48 -2.77
N LYS A 129 20.76 -6.99 -4.00
CA LYS A 129 21.95 -6.81 -4.88
C LYS A 129 22.98 -5.81 -4.35
N LEU A 130 22.59 -4.92 -3.43
CA LEU A 130 23.51 -3.98 -2.80
C LEU A 130 24.55 -4.69 -1.91
N GLY A 131 24.29 -5.95 -1.50
CA GLY A 131 25.24 -6.77 -0.73
C GLY A 131 25.32 -6.44 0.77
N PHE A 132 24.45 -5.55 1.28
CA PHE A 132 24.38 -5.20 2.70
C PHE A 132 23.20 -5.91 3.37
N ASN A 133 23.31 -7.24 3.46
CA ASN A 133 22.23 -8.08 3.96
C ASN A 133 22.62 -8.77 5.26
N LYS A 134 21.63 -9.07 6.08
CA LYS A 134 21.71 -9.93 7.27
C LYS A 134 20.53 -10.90 7.28
N ASN A 135 20.61 -11.92 8.14
CA ASN A 135 19.47 -12.78 8.40
C ASN A 135 18.46 -12.06 9.30
N TYR A 136 17.19 -12.21 9.00
CA TYR A 136 16.08 -11.70 9.79
C TYR A 136 15.94 -12.48 11.11
N GLU A 137 15.89 -11.74 12.22
CA GLU A 137 15.65 -12.27 13.56
C GLU A 137 14.43 -11.53 14.16
N PRO A 138 13.24 -12.17 14.24
CA PRO A 138 11.99 -11.50 14.62
C PRO A 138 12.06 -10.71 15.93
N SER A 139 12.80 -11.24 16.91
CA SER A 139 12.93 -10.61 18.23
C SER A 139 13.70 -9.29 18.26
N PHE A 140 14.47 -9.00 17.19
CA PHE A 140 15.36 -7.83 17.11
C PHE A 140 15.02 -6.91 15.95
N ASP A 141 14.52 -7.46 14.86
CA ASP A 141 14.38 -6.74 13.59
C ASP A 141 12.97 -6.27 13.32
N ARG A 142 11.96 -6.83 13.99
CA ARG A 142 10.56 -6.41 13.84
C ARG A 142 10.20 -5.36 14.89
N ILE A 143 9.42 -4.35 14.47
CA ILE A 143 8.87 -3.37 15.41
C ILE A 143 7.94 -4.06 16.42
N ASP A 144 8.10 -3.70 17.70
CA ASP A 144 7.17 -4.09 18.76
C ASP A 144 6.18 -2.95 19.03
N VAL A 145 4.93 -3.18 18.68
CA VAL A 145 3.79 -2.26 18.91
C VAL A 145 2.74 -2.82 19.86
N SER A 146 3.10 -3.83 20.63
CA SER A 146 2.17 -4.53 21.54
C SER A 146 1.58 -3.63 22.63
N ASP A 147 2.28 -2.57 23.00
CA ASP A 147 1.87 -1.57 24.01
C ASP A 147 1.10 -0.38 23.40
N VAL A 148 0.96 -0.29 22.08
CA VAL A 148 0.19 0.76 21.42
C VAL A 148 -1.29 0.41 21.45
N VAL A 149 -2.06 1.17 22.22
CA VAL A 149 -3.53 1.07 22.21
C VAL A 149 -4.06 1.68 20.92
N ARG A 150 -4.62 0.87 20.05
CA ARG A 150 -5.02 1.26 18.70
C ARG A 150 -6.38 1.95 18.69
N ASN A 151 -6.40 3.24 18.32
CA ASN A 151 -7.61 4.03 18.17
C ASN A 151 -7.83 4.31 16.66
N GLU A 152 -9.08 4.22 16.23
CA GLU A 152 -9.48 4.55 14.86
C GLU A 152 -9.24 6.04 14.55
N ALA A 153 -8.90 6.34 13.30
CA ALA A 153 -8.83 7.70 12.78
C ALA A 153 -10.23 8.34 12.77
N THR A 154 -10.35 9.51 13.38
CA THR A 154 -11.63 10.25 13.47
C THR A 154 -12.00 10.97 12.17
N GLN A 155 -11.01 11.36 11.36
CA GLN A 155 -11.20 11.98 10.05
C GLN A 155 -10.13 11.49 9.09
N ASN A 156 -10.53 11.19 7.86
CA ASN A 156 -9.63 10.67 6.86
C ASN A 156 -10.08 11.09 5.45
N ASP A 157 -9.33 11.99 4.83
CA ASP A 157 -9.56 12.46 3.46
C ASP A 157 -8.99 11.51 2.39
N LYS A 158 -8.18 10.53 2.80
CA LYS A 158 -7.56 9.52 1.93
C LYS A 158 -8.34 8.21 1.89
N ALA A 159 -9.19 7.95 2.87
CA ALA A 159 -9.98 6.73 2.97
C ALA A 159 -11.48 6.97 2.83
N ILE A 160 -12.19 5.94 2.41
CA ILE A 160 -13.65 5.88 2.41
C ILE A 160 -14.10 4.59 3.09
N PHE A 161 -15.25 4.64 3.75
CA PHE A 161 -15.82 3.53 4.50
C PHE A 161 -17.13 3.06 3.88
N THR A 162 -17.64 1.93 4.35
CA THR A 162 -18.74 1.20 3.70
C THR A 162 -19.98 2.04 3.45
N ASP A 163 -20.52 2.76 4.43
CA ASP A 163 -21.76 3.53 4.29
C ASP A 163 -21.59 4.66 3.26
N GLU A 164 -20.44 5.33 3.27
CA GLU A 164 -20.14 6.38 2.31
C GLU A 164 -19.95 5.80 0.90
N LEU A 165 -19.25 4.65 0.76
CA LEU A 165 -19.07 3.99 -0.52
C LEU A 165 -20.44 3.59 -1.11
N LEU A 166 -21.30 2.92 -0.33
CA LEU A 166 -22.63 2.49 -0.77
C LEU A 166 -23.48 3.66 -1.28
N SER A 167 -23.32 4.85 -0.69
CA SER A 167 -24.01 6.07 -1.15
C SER A 167 -23.46 6.64 -2.46
N LYS A 168 -22.25 6.22 -2.87
CA LYS A 168 -21.52 6.77 -4.02
C LYS A 168 -21.47 5.82 -5.23
N VAL A 169 -21.65 4.52 -5.03
CA VAL A 169 -21.65 3.53 -6.12
C VAL A 169 -22.71 3.92 -7.15
N GLY A 170 -22.32 3.96 -8.43
CA GLY A 170 -23.19 4.38 -9.53
C GLY A 170 -23.37 5.89 -9.70
N SER A 171 -22.74 6.73 -8.85
CA SER A 171 -22.80 8.20 -9.00
C SER A 171 -21.94 8.68 -10.17
N GLU A 172 -22.44 9.65 -10.96
CA GLU A 172 -21.77 10.14 -12.18
C GLU A 172 -20.34 10.69 -11.92
N GLY A 173 -20.12 11.32 -10.75
CA GLY A 173 -18.83 11.92 -10.38
C GLY A 173 -17.82 10.94 -9.75
N VAL A 174 -18.09 9.64 -9.74
CA VAL A 174 -17.28 8.61 -9.06
C VAL A 174 -16.97 7.46 -10.00
N GLN A 175 -15.79 6.90 -9.88
CA GLN A 175 -15.41 5.62 -10.50
C GLN A 175 -14.83 4.72 -9.39
N VAL A 176 -15.34 3.50 -9.29
CA VAL A 176 -14.77 2.46 -8.42
C VAL A 176 -13.74 1.68 -9.23
N ILE A 177 -12.58 1.45 -8.64
CA ILE A 177 -11.44 0.79 -9.27
C ILE A 177 -11.11 -0.48 -8.49
N ASP A 178 -11.47 -1.63 -9.05
CA ASP A 178 -11.08 -2.93 -8.50
C ASP A 178 -9.63 -3.24 -8.89
N THR A 179 -8.77 -3.32 -7.88
CA THR A 179 -7.33 -3.51 -8.05
C THR A 179 -6.88 -4.95 -7.83
N ARG A 180 -7.82 -5.86 -7.59
CA ARG A 180 -7.56 -7.30 -7.45
C ARG A 180 -7.08 -7.91 -8.78
N LEU A 181 -6.69 -9.16 -8.73
CA LEU A 181 -6.36 -9.88 -9.95
C LEU A 181 -7.60 -10.01 -10.86
N GLU A 182 -7.40 -10.03 -12.15
CA GLU A 182 -8.47 -10.19 -13.14
C GLU A 182 -9.37 -11.41 -12.88
N VAL A 183 -8.80 -12.49 -12.34
CA VAL A 183 -9.57 -13.70 -11.98
C VAL A 183 -10.49 -13.48 -10.78
N GLU A 184 -10.10 -12.60 -9.83
CA GLU A 184 -10.93 -12.23 -8.67
C GLU A 184 -12.09 -11.33 -9.13
N TYR A 185 -11.79 -10.34 -9.96
CA TYR A 185 -12.79 -9.46 -10.59
C TYR A 185 -13.86 -10.27 -11.34
N ASN A 186 -13.43 -11.29 -12.10
CA ASN A 186 -14.31 -12.19 -12.86
C ASN A 186 -14.97 -13.30 -12.02
N GLY A 187 -14.94 -13.19 -10.70
CA GLY A 187 -15.73 -14.04 -9.80
C GLY A 187 -14.99 -15.21 -9.17
N ARG A 188 -13.66 -15.29 -9.23
CA ARG A 188 -12.92 -16.26 -8.45
C ARG A 188 -12.73 -15.78 -7.01
N VAL A 189 -13.29 -16.52 -6.07
CA VAL A 189 -13.03 -16.31 -4.62
C VAL A 189 -11.69 -16.95 -4.28
N ILE A 190 -10.76 -16.16 -3.71
CA ILE A 190 -9.40 -16.60 -3.35
C ILE A 190 -9.19 -16.59 -1.85
N TYR A 191 -9.68 -15.57 -1.14
CA TYR A 191 -9.36 -15.35 0.27
C TYR A 191 -10.54 -15.67 1.21
N GLY A 192 -11.66 -16.18 0.68
CA GLY A 192 -12.83 -16.54 1.48
C GLY A 192 -13.90 -15.45 1.55
N GLU A 193 -13.94 -14.56 0.58
CA GLU A 193 -15.00 -13.57 0.41
C GLU A 193 -16.37 -14.26 0.28
N ASN A 194 -17.41 -13.72 0.88
CA ASN A 194 -18.74 -14.34 0.93
C ASN A 194 -19.50 -14.29 -0.41
N LYS A 195 -19.11 -13.42 -1.33
CA LYS A 195 -19.66 -13.33 -2.68
C LYS A 195 -18.54 -13.28 -3.71
N ALA A 196 -18.77 -13.88 -4.85
CA ALA A 196 -17.94 -13.77 -6.06
C ALA A 196 -18.31 -12.50 -6.84
N GLY A 197 -17.40 -12.01 -7.71
CA GLY A 197 -17.65 -10.85 -8.56
C GLY A 197 -16.97 -9.58 -8.04
N HIS A 198 -17.54 -8.43 -8.36
CA HIS A 198 -16.99 -7.11 -8.06
C HIS A 198 -18.07 -6.10 -7.69
N ILE A 199 -17.68 -4.92 -7.24
CA ILE A 199 -18.60 -3.80 -6.97
C ILE A 199 -19.23 -3.35 -8.28
N PRO A 200 -20.56 -3.19 -8.38
CA PRO A 200 -21.23 -2.87 -9.63
C PRO A 200 -20.66 -1.64 -10.33
N GLY A 201 -20.32 -1.82 -11.62
CA GLY A 201 -19.70 -0.78 -12.45
C GLY A 201 -18.24 -0.48 -12.12
N ALA A 202 -17.56 -1.26 -11.29
CA ALA A 202 -16.14 -1.10 -11.03
C ALA A 202 -15.29 -1.35 -12.28
N ILE A 203 -14.23 -0.57 -12.44
CA ILE A 203 -13.25 -0.73 -13.51
C ILE A 203 -12.13 -1.66 -13.01
N SER A 204 -11.85 -2.74 -13.74
CA SER A 204 -10.73 -3.63 -13.44
C SER A 204 -9.39 -2.96 -13.81
N LEU A 205 -8.57 -2.70 -12.77
CA LEU A 205 -7.21 -2.18 -12.88
C LEU A 205 -6.28 -2.99 -11.96
N PRO A 206 -5.93 -4.23 -12.31
CA PRO A 206 -5.15 -5.09 -11.44
C PRO A 206 -3.80 -4.47 -11.05
N PHE A 207 -3.49 -4.44 -9.76
CA PHE A 207 -2.29 -3.81 -9.21
C PHE A 207 -0.98 -4.27 -9.87
N ASN A 208 -0.88 -5.57 -10.19
CA ASN A 208 0.29 -6.18 -10.80
C ASN A 208 0.50 -5.79 -12.28
N THR A 209 -0.48 -5.12 -12.89
CA THR A 209 -0.34 -4.61 -14.27
C THR A 209 0.40 -3.27 -14.33
N LEU A 210 0.64 -2.62 -13.18
CA LEU A 210 1.36 -1.36 -13.11
C LEU A 210 2.88 -1.52 -13.16
N VAL A 211 3.38 -2.74 -12.98
CA VAL A 211 4.81 -3.07 -13.05
C VAL A 211 5.15 -3.86 -14.31
N ASP A 212 6.42 -3.86 -14.68
CA ASP A 212 6.96 -4.72 -15.72
C ASP A 212 7.28 -6.14 -15.20
N ASN A 213 7.76 -7.01 -16.08
CA ASN A 213 8.13 -8.39 -15.73
C ASN A 213 9.34 -8.51 -14.79
N ASN A 214 10.08 -7.42 -14.55
CA ASN A 214 11.20 -7.37 -13.63
C ASN A 214 10.82 -6.75 -12.27
N GLY A 215 9.57 -6.31 -12.14
CA GLY A 215 9.02 -5.71 -10.94
C GLY A 215 9.23 -4.21 -10.82
N PHE A 216 9.70 -3.53 -11.87
CA PHE A 216 9.81 -2.09 -11.88
C PHE A 216 8.49 -1.43 -12.27
N LEU A 217 8.16 -0.33 -11.63
CA LEU A 217 7.01 0.48 -11.99
C LEU A 217 7.16 0.94 -13.45
N LYS A 218 6.12 0.80 -14.24
CA LYS A 218 6.09 1.31 -15.61
C LYS A 218 6.28 2.82 -15.63
N SER A 219 6.81 3.35 -16.73
CA SER A 219 7.00 4.80 -16.90
C SER A 219 5.66 5.54 -16.74
N ARG A 220 5.75 6.82 -16.37
CA ARG A 220 4.58 7.71 -16.27
C ARG A 220 3.76 7.71 -17.57
N GLU A 221 4.42 7.79 -18.72
CA GLU A 221 3.76 7.80 -20.03
C GLU A 221 2.98 6.50 -20.29
N GLU A 222 3.59 5.33 -19.99
CA GLU A 222 2.93 4.04 -20.14
C GLU A 222 1.72 3.91 -19.20
N LEU A 223 1.85 4.37 -17.95
CA LEU A 223 0.76 4.32 -16.98
C LEU A 223 -0.36 5.30 -17.33
N GLU A 224 -0.06 6.53 -17.74
CA GLU A 224 -1.07 7.51 -18.19
C GLU A 224 -1.87 6.98 -19.38
N LYS A 225 -1.19 6.38 -20.35
CA LYS A 225 -1.83 5.70 -21.47
C LYS A 225 -2.73 4.56 -21.01
N TYR A 226 -2.20 3.68 -20.15
CA TYR A 226 -2.91 2.50 -19.68
C TYR A 226 -4.19 2.85 -18.91
N VAL A 227 -4.13 3.78 -17.95
CA VAL A 227 -5.31 4.17 -17.19
C VAL A 227 -6.34 4.91 -18.05
N THR A 228 -5.90 5.66 -19.07
CA THR A 228 -6.78 6.30 -20.04
C THR A 228 -7.51 5.26 -20.89
N GLU A 229 -6.80 4.25 -21.38
CA GLU A 229 -7.39 3.14 -22.16
C GLU A 229 -8.40 2.33 -21.32
N LYS A 230 -8.19 2.24 -19.99
CA LYS A 230 -9.15 1.65 -19.04
C LYS A 230 -10.36 2.55 -18.76
N GLY A 231 -10.37 3.79 -19.25
CA GLY A 231 -11.50 4.71 -19.12
C GLY A 231 -11.53 5.51 -17.81
N LEU A 232 -10.39 5.66 -17.13
CA LEU A 232 -10.31 6.51 -15.94
C LEU A 232 -10.40 7.99 -16.34
N ASP A 233 -11.23 8.75 -15.61
CA ASP A 233 -11.46 10.18 -15.83
C ASP A 233 -10.91 11.00 -14.65
N LYS A 234 -9.93 11.87 -14.91
CA LYS A 234 -9.31 12.76 -13.90
C LYS A 234 -10.30 13.74 -13.25
N ASN A 235 -11.45 13.98 -13.87
CA ASN A 235 -12.48 14.86 -13.30
C ASN A 235 -13.35 14.16 -12.26
N LYS A 236 -13.27 12.82 -12.16
CA LYS A 236 -14.03 12.01 -11.21
C LYS A 236 -13.19 11.62 -10.01
N LEU A 237 -13.86 11.37 -8.88
CA LEU A 237 -13.25 10.74 -7.72
C LEU A 237 -13.01 9.25 -8.04
N GLN A 238 -11.78 8.80 -7.93
CA GLN A 238 -11.44 7.39 -8.00
C GLN A 238 -11.54 6.77 -6.60
N ILE A 239 -12.25 5.66 -6.46
CA ILE A 239 -12.30 4.89 -5.21
C ILE A 239 -11.67 3.54 -5.49
N THR A 240 -10.49 3.30 -4.95
CA THR A 240 -9.79 2.02 -5.12
C THR A 240 -10.26 1.00 -4.08
N ASP A 241 -10.46 -0.24 -4.51
CA ASP A 241 -10.68 -1.37 -3.60
C ASP A 241 -9.87 -2.60 -4.00
N CYS A 242 -9.65 -3.49 -3.05
CA CYS A 242 -9.09 -4.83 -3.29
C CYS A 242 -9.73 -5.84 -2.34
N THR A 243 -8.98 -6.75 -1.72
CA THR A 243 -9.55 -7.64 -0.69
C THR A 243 -9.61 -6.98 0.68
N THR A 244 -8.51 -6.33 1.13
CA THR A 244 -8.35 -5.75 2.48
C THR A 244 -7.61 -4.39 2.47
N GLY A 245 -7.58 -3.67 1.35
CA GLY A 245 -7.04 -2.31 1.25
C GLY A 245 -5.53 -2.18 0.94
N VAL A 246 -4.74 -3.27 0.94
CA VAL A 246 -3.28 -3.22 0.68
C VAL A 246 -2.99 -2.92 -0.80
N ARG A 247 -3.43 -3.79 -1.71
CA ARG A 247 -3.25 -3.61 -3.17
C ARG A 247 -3.93 -2.33 -3.67
N ALA A 248 -5.05 -1.98 -3.05
CA ALA A 248 -5.80 -0.78 -3.37
C ALA A 248 -5.04 0.50 -3.01
N SER A 249 -4.35 0.53 -1.86
CA SER A 249 -3.50 1.67 -1.50
C SER A 249 -2.29 1.83 -2.42
N TYR A 250 -1.73 0.73 -2.94
CA TYR A 250 -0.68 0.78 -3.97
C TYR A 250 -1.17 1.51 -5.22
N VAL A 251 -2.30 1.08 -5.77
CA VAL A 251 -2.88 1.72 -6.96
C VAL A 251 -3.30 3.16 -6.65
N ALA A 252 -3.86 3.43 -5.45
CA ALA A 252 -4.25 4.78 -5.05
C ALA A 252 -3.08 5.78 -5.09
N VAL A 253 -1.93 5.41 -4.54
CA VAL A 253 -0.74 6.27 -4.54
C VAL A 253 -0.25 6.53 -5.97
N ILE A 254 -0.22 5.50 -6.83
CA ILE A 254 0.20 5.68 -8.23
C ILE A 254 -0.78 6.58 -8.99
N LEU A 255 -2.08 6.41 -8.82
CA LEU A 255 -3.09 7.28 -9.43
C LEU A 255 -2.99 8.73 -8.92
N GLU A 256 -2.70 8.95 -7.63
CA GLU A 256 -2.41 10.30 -7.10
C GLU A 256 -1.20 10.94 -7.79
N GLU A 257 -0.11 10.19 -7.94
CA GLU A 257 1.09 10.65 -8.66
C GLU A 257 0.80 10.98 -10.14
N LEU A 258 -0.19 10.32 -10.75
CA LEU A 258 -0.68 10.63 -12.10
C LEU A 258 -1.70 11.80 -12.12
N GLY A 259 -2.01 12.40 -10.96
CA GLY A 259 -2.87 13.59 -10.83
C GLY A 259 -4.37 13.30 -10.71
N PHE A 260 -4.77 12.08 -10.36
CA PHE A 260 -6.15 11.75 -10.03
C PHE A 260 -6.50 12.15 -8.58
N LYS A 261 -7.79 12.39 -8.34
CA LYS A 261 -8.34 12.46 -6.97
C LYS A 261 -8.70 11.04 -6.56
N VAL A 262 -8.09 10.54 -5.48
CA VAL A 262 -8.26 9.13 -5.09
C VAL A 262 -8.59 9.02 -3.61
N ARG A 263 -9.43 8.04 -3.27
CA ARG A 263 -9.64 7.56 -1.90
C ARG A 263 -9.59 6.03 -1.90
N ASN A 264 -8.96 5.45 -0.89
CA ASN A 264 -8.92 4.00 -0.72
C ASN A 264 -10.14 3.53 0.09
N TYR A 265 -10.86 2.54 -0.40
CA TYR A 265 -11.89 1.87 0.38
C TYR A 265 -11.21 0.90 1.36
N GLU A 266 -11.07 1.32 2.61
CA GLU A 266 -10.26 0.60 3.62
C GLU A 266 -10.76 -0.82 3.90
N PRO A 267 -12.07 -1.06 4.21
CA PRO A 267 -12.55 -2.42 4.45
C PRO A 267 -12.61 -3.29 3.20
N SER A 268 -12.54 -2.68 2.02
CA SER A 268 -12.42 -3.30 0.71
C SER A 268 -13.49 -4.37 0.38
N PHE A 269 -13.23 -5.16 -0.65
CA PHE A 269 -14.23 -6.10 -1.18
C PHE A 269 -14.61 -7.19 -0.18
N ALA A 270 -13.71 -7.62 0.71
CA ALA A 270 -14.07 -8.58 1.76
C ALA A 270 -15.25 -8.10 2.62
N ARG A 271 -15.29 -6.79 2.93
CA ARG A 271 -16.44 -6.17 3.60
C ARG A 271 -17.61 -5.94 2.66
N TYR A 272 -17.35 -5.42 1.46
CA TYR A 272 -18.41 -5.12 0.49
C TYR A 272 -19.24 -6.36 0.15
N ALA A 273 -18.58 -7.52 -0.04
CA ALA A 273 -19.24 -8.80 -0.31
C ALA A 273 -20.24 -9.24 0.77
N ASN A 274 -20.16 -8.68 1.99
CA ASN A 274 -21.10 -8.98 3.08
C ASN A 274 -22.35 -8.09 3.05
N VAL A 275 -22.28 -6.89 2.46
CA VAL A 275 -23.31 -5.87 2.63
C VAL A 275 -23.84 -5.28 1.32
N GLY A 276 -23.06 -5.34 0.24
CA GLY A 276 -23.41 -4.79 -1.06
C GLY A 276 -23.93 -5.83 -2.06
N GLU A 277 -24.53 -5.35 -3.13
CA GLU A 277 -24.81 -6.14 -4.32
C GLU A 277 -23.52 -6.28 -5.13
N VAL A 278 -23.34 -7.41 -5.83
CA VAL A 278 -22.16 -7.69 -6.67
C VAL A 278 -22.57 -7.93 -8.12
N GLU A 279 -21.67 -7.62 -9.03
CA GLU A 279 -21.78 -7.88 -10.47
C GLU A 279 -20.79 -8.95 -10.93
#